data_ac57a02921b2f5b7d6ee43e9bacedd05
#
_entry.id   ac57a02921b2f5b7d6ee43e9bacedd05
#
_cell.length_a   1.000
_cell.length_b   1.000
_cell.length_c   1.000
_cell.angle_alpha   90.00
_cell.angle_beta   90.00
_cell.angle_gamma   90.00
#
_symmetry.space_group_name_H-M   'P 1'
#
loop_
_entity.id
_entity.type
_entity.pdbx_description
1 polymer ?
#
loop_
_entity_poly.entity_id
_entity_poly.type
_entity_poly.pdbx_seq_one_letter_code
_entity_poly.pdbx_strand_id
1 'polypeptide(L)'
;WRADATETFDFYAFNIGDYMGSVEQSVSSETISKVLYPNDGTSAGKELRLKQQHFFVSASIQDMLRSLDKREIPVEEFPDHWQVQLNDTHPSVAVAELMRLLVDERHIEWDLAWEITTKSIAYTNHTLLPEALEKWDLQLFKTLLPRHTEIIYEINRRFLQVVRLKYPGDDSMLSKLSIIGEEGNKSVRMAHLATVGSHHVNGVAALHSELI
;
A
#
# COMPACT_ATOMS: atom_id res chain seq x y z
N TRP A 1 -11.44 -13.67 5.15
CA TRP A 1 -10.02 -13.93 4.91
C TRP A 1 -9.28 -14.20 6.21
N ARG A 2 -8.35 -15.16 6.20
CA ARG A 2 -7.42 -15.49 7.29
C ARG A 2 -6.05 -15.71 6.67
N ALA A 3 -5.01 -15.20 7.31
CA ALA A 3 -3.66 -15.50 6.92
C ALA A 3 -3.30 -16.89 7.45
N ASP A 4 -2.88 -17.78 6.56
CA ASP A 4 -2.43 -19.12 6.86
C ASP A 4 -1.02 -19.34 6.31
N ALA A 5 -0.22 -20.14 6.98
CA ALA A 5 1.08 -20.55 6.50
C ALA A 5 0.92 -21.61 5.38
N THR A 6 1.86 -21.61 4.45
CA THR A 6 1.99 -22.67 3.44
C THR A 6 2.38 -24.00 4.07
N GLU A 7 3.21 -23.94 5.12
CA GLU A 7 3.58 -25.07 5.96
C GLU A 7 3.16 -24.79 7.39
N THR A 8 2.31 -25.65 7.95
CA THR A 8 1.79 -25.50 9.32
C THR A 8 2.69 -26.14 10.37
N PHE A 9 3.62 -27.00 9.95
CA PHE A 9 4.51 -27.74 10.84
C PHE A 9 5.79 -28.19 10.11
N ASP A 10 6.95 -27.80 10.67
CA ASP A 10 8.26 -28.23 10.18
C ASP A 10 8.72 -29.49 10.92
N PHE A 11 8.62 -30.64 10.25
CA PHE A 11 9.03 -31.93 10.79
C PHE A 11 10.55 -32.02 11.02
N TYR A 12 11.36 -31.34 10.21
CA TYR A 12 12.82 -31.35 10.39
C TYR A 12 13.20 -30.60 11.68
N ALA A 13 12.70 -29.39 11.87
CA ALA A 13 12.91 -28.63 13.10
C ALA A 13 12.48 -29.42 14.34
N PHE A 14 11.29 -30.06 14.27
CA PHE A 14 10.79 -30.90 15.37
C PHE A 14 11.74 -32.08 15.69
N ASN A 15 12.22 -32.79 14.67
CA ASN A 15 13.08 -33.97 14.83
C ASN A 15 14.46 -33.65 15.44
N ILE A 16 14.96 -32.42 15.23
CA ILE A 16 16.22 -31.97 15.84
C ILE A 16 16.02 -31.32 17.22
N GLY A 17 14.78 -31.31 17.74
CA GLY A 17 14.44 -30.78 19.07
C GLY A 17 14.09 -29.29 19.08
N ASP A 18 13.99 -28.62 17.94
CA ASP A 18 13.50 -27.22 17.82
C ASP A 18 11.97 -27.20 17.70
N TYR A 19 11.31 -27.41 18.84
CA TYR A 19 9.85 -27.47 18.90
C TYR A 19 9.17 -26.12 18.62
N MET A 20 9.82 -25.01 18.95
CA MET A 20 9.27 -23.68 18.66
C MET A 20 9.43 -23.34 17.17
N GLY A 21 10.58 -23.61 16.59
CA GLY A 21 10.81 -23.44 15.14
C GLY A 21 9.84 -24.25 14.31
N SER A 22 9.45 -25.45 14.79
CA SER A 22 8.51 -26.33 14.06
C SER A 22 7.12 -25.75 13.82
N VAL A 23 6.71 -24.73 14.58
CA VAL A 23 5.39 -24.05 14.45
C VAL A 23 5.50 -22.54 14.17
N GLU A 24 6.71 -22.00 14.07
CA GLU A 24 6.97 -20.57 13.96
C GLU A 24 6.26 -19.94 12.76
N GLN A 25 6.33 -20.59 11.61
CA GLN A 25 5.71 -20.09 10.38
C GLN A 25 4.18 -20.02 10.52
N SER A 26 3.56 -21.03 11.11
CA SER A 26 2.12 -21.05 11.35
C SER A 26 1.69 -19.93 12.31
N VAL A 27 2.38 -19.79 13.43
CA VAL A 27 2.09 -18.75 14.43
C VAL A 27 2.29 -17.35 13.87
N SER A 28 3.38 -17.12 13.13
CA SER A 28 3.68 -15.83 12.49
C SER A 28 2.61 -15.44 11.48
N SER A 29 2.18 -16.38 10.63
CA SER A 29 1.14 -16.13 9.61
C SER A 29 -0.22 -15.87 10.25
N GLU A 30 -0.65 -16.70 11.18
CA GLU A 30 -1.93 -16.52 11.88
C GLU A 30 -2.01 -15.20 12.64
N THR A 31 -0.88 -14.74 13.20
CA THR A 31 -0.81 -13.48 13.96
C THR A 31 -1.20 -12.27 13.10
N ILE A 32 -0.94 -12.30 11.79
CA ILE A 32 -1.28 -11.20 10.85
C ILE A 32 -2.79 -10.87 10.91
N SER A 33 -3.65 -11.87 11.01
CA SER A 33 -5.11 -11.67 10.97
C SER A 33 -5.82 -11.88 12.30
N LYS A 34 -5.09 -12.08 13.41
CA LYS A 34 -5.71 -12.31 14.73
C LYS A 34 -6.28 -11.07 15.40
N VAL A 35 -5.48 -10.01 15.51
CA VAL A 35 -5.86 -8.78 16.21
C VAL A 35 -5.37 -7.58 15.43
N LEU A 36 -6.29 -6.68 15.09
CA LEU A 36 -5.98 -5.44 14.37
C LEU A 36 -5.30 -4.42 15.29
N TYR A 37 -4.45 -3.57 14.72
CA TYR A 37 -3.71 -2.50 15.39
C TYR A 37 -2.78 -2.99 16.50
N PRO A 38 -1.69 -3.70 16.18
CA PRO A 38 -0.67 -4.05 17.15
C PRO A 38 0.02 -2.78 17.65
N ASN A 39 0.64 -2.88 18.83
CA ASN A 39 1.52 -1.82 19.33
C ASN A 39 2.70 -1.65 18.38
N ASP A 40 2.83 -0.48 17.77
CA ASP A 40 3.87 -0.12 16.80
C ASP A 40 5.07 0.65 17.41
N GLY A 41 5.17 0.68 18.73
CA GLY A 41 6.32 1.22 19.44
C GLY A 41 7.62 0.41 19.26
N THR A 42 7.51 -0.83 18.79
CA THR A 42 8.65 -1.73 18.52
C THR A 42 8.80 -2.02 17.03
N SER A 43 10.00 -2.48 16.61
CA SER A 43 10.24 -2.90 15.23
C SER A 43 9.32 -4.03 14.79
N ALA A 44 9.12 -5.04 15.66
CA ALA A 44 8.22 -6.16 15.39
C ALA A 44 6.74 -5.70 15.25
N GLY A 45 6.31 -4.74 16.08
CA GLY A 45 4.97 -4.18 15.97
C GLY A 45 4.75 -3.39 14.70
N LYS A 46 5.75 -2.59 14.27
CA LYS A 46 5.72 -1.90 12.97
C LYS A 46 5.66 -2.88 11.79
N GLU A 47 6.48 -3.91 11.83
CA GLU A 47 6.47 -4.96 10.82
C GLU A 47 5.10 -5.65 10.73
N LEU A 48 4.53 -6.07 11.87
CA LEU A 48 3.23 -6.70 11.91
C LEU A 48 2.12 -5.75 11.39
N ARG A 49 2.15 -4.47 11.75
CA ARG A 49 1.20 -3.49 11.27
C ARG A 49 1.26 -3.33 9.75
N LEU A 50 2.45 -3.25 9.15
CA LEU A 50 2.60 -3.17 7.70
C LEU A 50 2.12 -4.44 7.00
N LYS A 51 2.43 -5.63 7.56
CA LYS A 51 1.90 -6.91 7.07
C LYS A 51 0.36 -6.94 7.11
N GLN A 52 -0.26 -6.45 8.19
CA GLN A 52 -1.72 -6.36 8.30
C GLN A 52 -2.34 -5.43 7.26
N GLN A 53 -1.78 -4.23 7.07
CA GLN A 53 -2.26 -3.29 6.07
C GLN A 53 -2.21 -3.89 4.66
N HIS A 54 -1.08 -4.49 4.30
CA HIS A 54 -0.94 -5.15 3.00
C HIS A 54 -1.90 -6.34 2.85
N PHE A 55 -1.95 -7.23 3.83
CA PHE A 55 -2.82 -8.42 3.79
C PHE A 55 -4.29 -8.04 3.59
N PHE A 56 -4.78 -7.06 4.35
CA PHE A 56 -6.16 -6.60 4.28
C PHE A 56 -6.47 -5.98 2.91
N VAL A 57 -5.59 -5.12 2.42
CA VAL A 57 -5.72 -4.45 1.12
C VAL A 57 -5.68 -5.47 -0.02
N SER A 58 -4.68 -6.34 -0.02
CA SER A 58 -4.50 -7.35 -1.08
C SER A 58 -5.68 -8.31 -1.15
N ALA A 59 -6.14 -8.81 0.00
CA ALA A 59 -7.30 -9.68 0.06
C ALA A 59 -8.57 -9.00 -0.49
N SER A 60 -8.77 -7.72 -0.17
CA SER A 60 -9.93 -6.95 -0.64
C SER A 60 -9.88 -6.73 -2.17
N ILE A 61 -8.76 -6.25 -2.69
CA ILE A 61 -8.63 -5.98 -4.14
C ILE A 61 -8.71 -7.27 -4.94
N GLN A 62 -8.08 -8.34 -4.51
CA GLN A 62 -8.17 -9.64 -5.18
C GLN A 62 -9.61 -10.18 -5.19
N ASP A 63 -10.38 -9.93 -4.13
CA ASP A 63 -11.79 -10.34 -4.10
C ASP A 63 -12.64 -9.53 -5.07
N MET A 64 -12.38 -8.21 -5.18
CA MET A 64 -13.02 -7.35 -6.19
C MET A 64 -12.71 -7.83 -7.61
N LEU A 65 -11.43 -8.09 -7.93
CA LEU A 65 -11.00 -8.59 -9.23
C LEU A 65 -11.62 -9.96 -9.55
N ARG A 66 -11.64 -10.87 -8.57
CA ARG A 66 -12.31 -12.18 -8.70
C ARG A 66 -13.80 -12.05 -8.95
N SER A 67 -14.44 -11.04 -8.38
CA SER A 67 -15.87 -10.76 -8.62
C SER A 67 -16.11 -10.34 -10.07
N LEU A 68 -15.21 -9.56 -10.69
CA LEU A 68 -15.27 -9.25 -12.13
C LEU A 68 -15.11 -10.51 -12.97
N ASP A 69 -14.10 -11.34 -12.67
CA ASP A 69 -13.83 -12.58 -13.40
C ASP A 69 -15.06 -13.51 -13.41
N LYS A 70 -15.70 -13.69 -12.25
CA LYS A 70 -16.92 -14.53 -12.13
C LYS A 70 -18.10 -13.98 -12.92
N ARG A 71 -18.12 -12.69 -13.19
CA ARG A 71 -19.15 -12.00 -13.94
C ARG A 71 -18.78 -11.80 -15.40
N GLU A 72 -17.59 -12.28 -15.80
CA GLU A 72 -17.03 -12.15 -17.15
C GLU A 72 -16.91 -10.69 -17.61
N ILE A 73 -16.62 -9.77 -16.65
CA ILE A 73 -16.46 -8.34 -16.90
C ILE A 73 -14.97 -8.06 -17.19
N PRO A 74 -14.65 -7.33 -18.26
CA PRO A 74 -13.29 -6.92 -18.57
C PRO A 74 -12.68 -6.09 -17.43
N VAL A 75 -11.39 -6.28 -17.16
CA VAL A 75 -10.71 -5.58 -16.06
C VAL A 75 -10.62 -4.07 -16.28
N GLU A 76 -10.69 -3.61 -17.52
CA GLU A 76 -10.73 -2.20 -17.91
C GLU A 76 -11.98 -1.48 -17.35
N GLU A 77 -13.06 -2.23 -17.10
CA GLU A 77 -14.30 -1.74 -16.51
C GLU A 77 -14.28 -1.74 -14.96
N PHE A 78 -13.15 -2.11 -14.35
CA PHE A 78 -13.01 -2.13 -12.88
C PHE A 78 -13.48 -0.82 -12.23
N PRO A 79 -13.13 0.39 -12.73
CA PRO A 79 -13.57 1.66 -12.13
C PRO A 79 -15.09 1.88 -12.18
N ASP A 80 -15.79 1.26 -13.12
CA ASP A 80 -17.25 1.39 -13.24
C ASP A 80 -18.00 0.51 -12.25
N HIS A 81 -17.33 -0.53 -11.73
CA HIS A 81 -17.91 -1.48 -10.79
C HIS A 81 -17.43 -1.29 -9.36
N TRP A 82 -16.22 -0.75 -9.18
CA TRP A 82 -15.58 -0.61 -7.87
C TRP A 82 -14.97 0.77 -7.68
N GLN A 83 -15.47 1.46 -6.64
CA GLN A 83 -14.89 2.70 -6.14
C GLN A 83 -14.40 2.46 -4.71
N VAL A 84 -13.13 2.75 -4.47
CA VAL A 84 -12.46 2.51 -3.19
C VAL A 84 -12.13 3.84 -2.54
N GLN A 85 -12.70 4.09 -1.37
CA GLN A 85 -12.37 5.24 -0.55
C GLN A 85 -11.30 4.84 0.46
N LEU A 86 -10.10 5.40 0.33
CA LEU A 86 -9.05 5.27 1.34
C LEU A 86 -9.44 6.12 2.56
N ASN A 87 -9.79 5.45 3.65
CA ASN A 87 -10.09 6.10 4.91
C ASN A 87 -8.80 6.29 5.70
N ASP A 88 -8.21 7.48 5.63
CA ASP A 88 -6.85 7.78 6.06
C ASP A 88 -5.78 7.05 5.21
N THR A 89 -4.53 7.03 5.69
CA THR A 89 -3.38 6.45 5.00
C THR A 89 -3.20 4.96 5.26
N HIS A 90 -3.94 4.37 6.19
CA HIS A 90 -3.79 2.96 6.56
C HIS A 90 -3.92 1.98 5.39
N PRO A 91 -4.86 2.18 4.43
CA PRO A 91 -4.97 1.33 3.25
C PRO A 91 -4.23 1.88 2.03
N SER A 92 -3.37 2.89 2.14
CA SER A 92 -2.76 3.58 0.98
C SER A 92 -1.86 2.68 0.12
N VAL A 93 -1.38 1.55 0.66
CA VAL A 93 -0.68 0.54 -0.14
C VAL A 93 -1.56 -0.03 -1.26
N ALA A 94 -2.88 0.19 -1.21
CA ALA A 94 -3.83 -0.19 -2.26
C ALA A 94 -3.46 0.37 -3.64
N VAL A 95 -2.87 1.57 -3.70
CA VAL A 95 -2.41 2.17 -4.96
C VAL A 95 -1.35 1.27 -5.62
N ALA A 96 -0.34 0.87 -4.85
CA ALA A 96 0.72 0.01 -5.37
C ALA A 96 0.27 -1.45 -5.56
N GLU A 97 -0.62 -1.95 -4.71
CA GLU A 97 -1.13 -3.32 -4.83
C GLU A 97 -2.05 -3.49 -6.04
N LEU A 98 -2.95 -2.54 -6.31
CA LEU A 98 -3.77 -2.62 -7.51
C LEU A 98 -2.91 -2.56 -8.77
N MET A 99 -1.90 -1.67 -8.81
CA MET A 99 -0.93 -1.63 -9.91
C MET A 99 -0.20 -2.96 -10.08
N ARG A 100 0.27 -3.57 -8.97
CA ARG A 100 0.95 -4.87 -9.03
C ARG A 100 0.06 -5.97 -9.61
N LEU A 101 -1.17 -6.06 -9.13
CA LEU A 101 -2.13 -7.06 -9.60
C LEU A 101 -2.48 -6.86 -11.08
N LEU A 102 -2.63 -5.61 -11.52
CA LEU A 102 -2.93 -5.32 -12.93
C LEU A 102 -1.72 -5.58 -13.84
N VAL A 103 -0.54 -5.10 -13.46
CA VAL A 103 0.65 -5.19 -14.32
C VAL A 103 1.27 -6.59 -14.29
N ASP A 104 1.51 -7.13 -13.08
CA ASP A 104 2.29 -8.36 -12.94
C ASP A 104 1.43 -9.62 -13.11
N GLU A 105 0.17 -9.62 -12.65
CA GLU A 105 -0.68 -10.81 -12.70
C GLU A 105 -1.66 -10.80 -13.88
N ARG A 106 -2.14 -9.62 -14.28
CA ARG A 106 -3.08 -9.46 -15.39
C ARG A 106 -2.42 -9.03 -16.70
N HIS A 107 -1.13 -8.72 -16.67
CA HIS A 107 -0.34 -8.28 -17.82
C HIS A 107 -0.90 -7.05 -18.54
N ILE A 108 -1.55 -6.17 -17.78
CA ILE A 108 -2.06 -4.88 -18.27
C ILE A 108 -0.89 -3.90 -18.40
N GLU A 109 -0.83 -3.21 -19.51
CA GLU A 109 0.16 -2.17 -19.74
C GLU A 109 0.08 -1.08 -18.66
N TRP A 110 1.25 -0.52 -18.29
CA TRP A 110 1.39 0.40 -17.16
C TRP A 110 0.42 1.57 -17.22
N ASP A 111 0.28 2.22 -18.36
CA ASP A 111 -0.50 3.45 -18.49
C ASP A 111 -2.01 3.17 -18.31
N LEU A 112 -2.50 2.06 -18.83
CA LEU A 112 -3.87 1.59 -18.62
C LEU A 112 -4.09 1.14 -17.16
N ALA A 113 -3.15 0.40 -16.58
CA ALA A 113 -3.20 0.00 -15.17
C ALA A 113 -3.25 1.22 -14.24
N TRP A 114 -2.48 2.26 -14.56
CA TRP A 114 -2.48 3.52 -13.81
C TRP A 114 -3.80 4.27 -13.94
N GLU A 115 -4.36 4.32 -15.14
CA GLU A 115 -5.69 4.91 -15.39
C GLU A 115 -6.78 4.19 -14.59
N ILE A 116 -6.82 2.85 -14.63
CA ILE A 116 -7.75 2.04 -13.83
C ILE A 116 -7.57 2.34 -12.34
N THR A 117 -6.32 2.33 -11.85
CA THR A 117 -6.01 2.57 -10.44
C THR A 117 -6.49 3.94 -9.99
N THR A 118 -6.11 4.99 -10.69
CA THR A 118 -6.46 6.36 -10.29
C THR A 118 -7.96 6.65 -10.41
N LYS A 119 -8.66 6.07 -11.38
CA LYS A 119 -10.11 6.20 -11.52
C LYS A 119 -10.89 5.45 -10.42
N SER A 120 -10.29 4.42 -9.82
CA SER A 120 -10.96 3.57 -8.81
C SER A 120 -10.74 4.04 -7.38
N ILE A 121 -9.72 4.86 -7.11
CA ILE A 121 -9.30 5.21 -5.75
C ILE A 121 -9.56 6.69 -5.47
N ALA A 122 -10.15 6.95 -4.31
CA ALA A 122 -10.27 8.26 -3.70
C ALA A 122 -9.70 8.24 -2.27
N TYR A 123 -9.30 9.39 -1.73
CA TYR A 123 -8.63 9.48 -0.43
C TYR A 123 -9.29 10.51 0.48
N THR A 124 -9.59 10.10 1.71
CA THR A 124 -10.03 10.99 2.79
C THR A 124 -8.90 11.16 3.80
N ASN A 125 -8.40 12.39 3.93
CA ASN A 125 -7.43 12.77 4.94
C ASN A 125 -8.12 13.12 6.25
N HIS A 126 -7.59 12.63 7.38
CA HIS A 126 -8.14 12.88 8.72
C HIS A 126 -7.30 13.84 9.54
N THR A 127 -6.06 14.17 9.12
CA THR A 127 -5.16 15.03 9.87
C THR A 127 -4.25 15.86 8.97
N LEU A 128 -3.99 17.10 9.40
CA LEU A 128 -2.99 17.98 8.78
C LEU A 128 -1.69 18.04 9.59
N LEU A 129 -1.63 17.38 10.74
CA LEU A 129 -0.45 17.37 11.59
C LEU A 129 0.65 16.53 10.94
N PRO A 130 1.80 17.12 10.56
CA PRO A 130 2.87 16.40 9.85
C PRO A 130 3.40 15.18 10.60
N GLU A 131 3.40 15.22 11.93
CA GLU A 131 3.82 14.12 12.81
C GLU A 131 2.84 12.95 12.83
N ALA A 132 1.58 13.19 12.49
CA ALA A 132 0.54 12.17 12.43
C ALA A 132 0.38 11.56 11.02
N LEU A 133 1.00 12.15 9.99
CA LEU A 133 1.02 11.59 8.65
C LEU A 133 1.92 10.37 8.59
N GLU A 134 1.34 9.23 8.24
CA GLU A 134 2.05 7.93 8.23
C GLU A 134 3.22 7.92 7.24
N LYS A 135 4.39 7.53 7.77
CA LYS A 135 5.63 7.32 6.99
C LYS A 135 6.20 5.97 7.36
N TRP A 136 6.51 5.15 6.38
CA TRP A 136 7.19 3.88 6.59
C TRP A 136 8.67 4.00 6.28
N ASP A 137 9.50 3.51 7.18
CA ASP A 137 10.94 3.35 6.91
C ASP A 137 11.13 2.58 5.61
N LEU A 138 11.93 3.12 4.69
CA LEU A 138 12.08 2.57 3.35
C LEU A 138 12.73 1.18 3.38
N GLN A 139 13.65 0.92 4.31
CA GLN A 139 14.32 -0.37 4.40
C GLN A 139 13.34 -1.46 4.87
N LEU A 140 12.50 -1.16 5.88
CA LEU A 140 11.45 -2.06 6.33
C LEU A 140 10.44 -2.33 5.21
N PHE A 141 9.99 -1.27 4.54
CA PHE A 141 9.01 -1.38 3.45
C PHE A 141 9.56 -2.21 2.29
N LYS A 142 10.82 -1.97 1.87
CA LYS A 142 11.49 -2.72 0.81
C LYS A 142 11.70 -4.19 1.18
N THR A 143 11.99 -4.49 2.45
CA THR A 143 12.18 -5.87 2.91
C THR A 143 10.89 -6.68 2.85
N LEU A 144 9.77 -6.08 3.26
CA LEU A 144 8.47 -6.77 3.29
C LEU A 144 7.74 -6.74 1.95
N LEU A 145 7.84 -5.64 1.23
CA LEU A 145 7.08 -5.34 0.01
C LEU A 145 8.01 -4.87 -1.13
N PRO A 146 8.97 -5.70 -1.56
CA PRO A 146 9.98 -5.28 -2.54
C PRO A 146 9.37 -4.82 -3.86
N ARG A 147 8.40 -5.57 -4.39
CA ARG A 147 7.75 -5.23 -5.66
C ARG A 147 6.91 -3.95 -5.57
N HIS A 148 6.20 -3.76 -4.47
CA HIS A 148 5.46 -2.51 -4.22
C HIS A 148 6.40 -1.31 -4.13
N THR A 149 7.58 -1.50 -3.55
CA THR A 149 8.62 -0.45 -3.50
C THR A 149 9.04 -0.02 -4.91
N GLU A 150 9.29 -0.97 -5.82
CA GLU A 150 9.63 -0.67 -7.22
C GLU A 150 8.51 0.10 -7.93
N ILE A 151 7.26 -0.34 -7.74
CA ILE A 151 6.08 0.31 -8.31
C ILE A 151 5.95 1.74 -7.77
N ILE A 152 6.11 1.95 -6.46
CA ILE A 152 6.05 3.29 -5.84
C ILE A 152 7.16 4.20 -6.40
N TYR A 153 8.38 3.69 -6.60
CA TYR A 153 9.45 4.45 -7.22
C TYR A 153 9.10 4.87 -8.66
N GLU A 154 8.50 3.98 -9.44
CA GLU A 154 8.09 4.29 -10.80
C GLU A 154 6.94 5.31 -10.83
N ILE A 155 5.94 5.17 -9.94
CA ILE A 155 4.88 6.17 -9.76
C ILE A 155 5.50 7.53 -9.41
N ASN A 156 6.40 7.56 -8.43
CA ASN A 156 7.08 8.78 -8.01
C ASN A 156 7.89 9.43 -9.14
N ARG A 157 8.64 8.64 -9.89
CA ARG A 157 9.42 9.11 -11.04
C ARG A 157 8.53 9.79 -12.09
N ARG A 158 7.43 9.15 -12.48
CA ARG A 158 6.48 9.70 -13.44
C ARG A 158 5.79 10.96 -12.91
N PHE A 159 5.36 10.94 -11.67
CA PHE A 159 4.76 12.09 -11.01
C PHE A 159 5.72 13.29 -10.97
N LEU A 160 6.96 13.07 -10.53
CA LEU A 160 7.95 14.14 -10.46
C LEU A 160 8.36 14.69 -11.84
N GLN A 161 8.23 13.91 -12.91
CA GLN A 161 8.38 14.47 -14.28
C GLN A 161 7.30 15.50 -14.57
N VAL A 162 6.05 15.27 -14.19
CA VAL A 162 4.96 16.24 -14.35
C VAL A 162 5.22 17.49 -13.49
N VAL A 163 5.68 17.29 -12.26
CA VAL A 163 6.05 18.42 -11.36
C VAL A 163 7.16 19.27 -11.97
N ARG A 164 8.21 18.67 -12.55
CA ARG A 164 9.30 19.40 -13.22
C ARG A 164 8.83 20.26 -14.38
N LEU A 165 7.87 19.76 -15.16
CA LEU A 165 7.29 20.51 -16.26
C LEU A 165 6.46 21.70 -15.77
N LYS A 166 5.78 21.54 -14.64
CA LYS A 166 4.92 22.58 -14.04
C LYS A 166 5.73 23.63 -13.27
N TYR A 167 6.84 23.23 -12.64
CA TYR A 167 7.71 24.07 -11.81
C TYR A 167 9.17 23.91 -12.26
N PRO A 168 9.54 24.43 -13.44
CA PRO A 168 10.88 24.27 -13.99
C PRO A 168 11.94 24.97 -13.11
N GLY A 169 12.99 24.23 -12.72
CA GLY A 169 14.08 24.74 -11.89
C GLY A 169 13.80 24.83 -10.39
N ASP A 170 12.64 24.40 -9.93
CA ASP A 170 12.31 24.39 -8.49
C ASP A 170 12.52 23.00 -7.87
N ASP A 171 13.77 22.72 -7.46
CA ASP A 171 14.11 21.45 -6.79
C ASP A 171 13.47 21.33 -5.42
N SER A 172 13.09 22.45 -4.78
CA SER A 172 12.41 22.40 -3.49
C SER A 172 11.00 21.80 -3.61
N MET A 173 10.29 22.10 -4.70
CA MET A 173 9.01 21.49 -4.99
C MET A 173 9.12 19.99 -5.27
N LEU A 174 10.17 19.55 -5.96
CA LEU A 174 10.41 18.12 -6.17
C LEU A 174 10.59 17.39 -4.85
N SER A 175 11.39 17.94 -3.93
CA SER A 175 11.60 17.35 -2.60
C SER A 175 10.31 17.33 -1.78
N LYS A 176 9.54 18.43 -1.79
CA LYS A 176 8.28 18.53 -1.04
C LYS A 176 7.24 17.54 -1.52
N LEU A 177 7.07 17.40 -2.83
CA LEU A 177 6.01 16.59 -3.44
C LEU A 177 6.38 15.12 -3.60
N SER A 178 7.67 14.75 -3.50
CA SER A 178 8.12 13.37 -3.64
C SER A 178 7.40 12.43 -2.67
N ILE A 179 6.95 11.28 -3.19
CA ILE A 179 6.41 10.18 -2.38
C ILE A 179 7.50 9.58 -1.48
N ILE A 180 8.77 9.65 -1.93
CA ILE A 180 9.92 9.20 -1.14
C ILE A 180 10.49 10.39 -0.37
N GLY A 181 10.44 10.32 0.96
CA GLY A 181 11.10 11.27 1.84
C GLY A 181 12.58 10.94 1.99
N GLU A 182 13.44 11.95 1.82
CA GLU A 182 14.90 11.79 1.94
C GLU A 182 15.47 12.47 3.19
N GLU A 183 14.63 13.11 3.99
CA GLU A 183 15.02 13.77 5.23
C GLU A 183 15.30 12.75 6.34
N GLY A 184 16.54 12.67 6.81
CA GLY A 184 16.97 11.64 7.76
C GLY A 184 16.98 10.24 7.17
N ASN A 185 16.29 9.28 7.80
CA ASN A 185 16.07 7.97 7.23
C ASN A 185 15.05 8.06 6.08
N LYS A 186 15.40 7.50 4.92
CA LYS A 186 14.49 7.47 3.78
C LYS A 186 13.17 6.78 4.15
N SER A 187 12.07 7.34 3.70
CA SER A 187 10.74 6.84 4.03
C SER A 187 9.78 6.91 2.86
N VAL A 188 8.76 6.05 2.88
CA VAL A 188 7.59 6.15 2.01
C VAL A 188 6.54 7.02 2.69
N ARG A 189 6.17 8.14 2.07
CA ARG A 189 5.16 9.09 2.55
C ARG A 189 3.78 8.64 2.08
N MET A 190 3.03 7.99 2.96
CA MET A 190 1.78 7.32 2.57
C MET A 190 0.68 8.28 2.14
N ALA A 191 0.59 9.46 2.76
CA ALA A 191 -0.36 10.49 2.32
C ALA A 191 -0.07 11.03 0.90
N HIS A 192 1.22 11.13 0.53
CA HIS A 192 1.61 11.52 -0.83
C HIS A 192 1.23 10.42 -1.83
N LEU A 193 1.49 9.15 -1.49
CA LEU A 193 1.08 8.02 -2.33
C LEU A 193 -0.44 7.99 -2.54
N ALA A 194 -1.22 8.14 -1.45
CA ALA A 194 -2.67 8.19 -1.50
C ALA A 194 -3.17 9.34 -2.39
N THR A 195 -2.59 10.53 -2.24
CA THR A 195 -2.98 11.72 -3.01
C THR A 195 -2.67 11.55 -4.50
N VAL A 196 -1.47 11.07 -4.85
CA VAL A 196 -1.06 10.88 -6.25
C VAL A 196 -1.88 9.77 -6.92
N GLY A 197 -2.26 8.73 -6.17
CA GLY A 197 -3.03 7.59 -6.67
C GLY A 197 -4.55 7.77 -6.68
N SER A 198 -5.07 8.94 -6.27
CA SER A 198 -6.51 9.17 -6.14
C SER A 198 -7.03 10.21 -7.13
N HIS A 199 -8.23 9.95 -7.69
CA HIS A 199 -8.92 10.95 -8.54
C HIS A 199 -9.59 12.05 -7.72
N HIS A 200 -9.86 11.80 -6.44
CA HIS A 200 -10.46 12.76 -5.52
C HIS A 200 -9.82 12.67 -4.14
N VAL A 201 -9.55 13.84 -3.54
CA VAL A 201 -9.02 13.96 -2.17
C VAL A 201 -9.90 14.92 -1.39
N ASN A 202 -10.31 14.54 -0.19
CA ASN A 202 -11.11 15.38 0.70
C ASN A 202 -10.66 15.26 2.15
N GLY A 203 -10.94 16.28 2.94
CA GLY A 203 -10.88 16.26 4.39
C GLY A 203 -12.22 15.87 5.01
N VAL A 204 -12.26 15.79 6.35
CA VAL A 204 -13.45 15.40 7.12
C VAL A 204 -14.40 16.56 7.43
N ALA A 205 -14.05 17.78 7.06
CA ALA A 205 -14.85 19.00 7.18
C ALA A 205 -14.52 19.98 6.04
N ALA A 206 -15.41 20.94 5.76
CA ALA A 206 -15.20 21.92 4.69
C ALA A 206 -13.86 22.67 4.85
N LEU A 207 -13.64 23.28 6.01
CA LEU A 207 -12.36 23.97 6.31
C LEU A 207 -11.15 23.05 6.19
N HIS A 208 -11.27 21.79 6.63
CA HIS A 208 -10.18 20.80 6.49
C HIS A 208 -9.88 20.53 5.02
N SER A 209 -10.92 20.39 4.19
CA SER A 209 -10.75 20.15 2.74
C SER A 209 -10.14 21.34 2.01
N GLU A 210 -10.36 22.56 2.47
CA GLU A 210 -9.73 23.79 1.93
C GLU A 210 -8.24 23.90 2.28
N LEU A 211 -7.79 23.22 3.34
CA LEU A 211 -6.42 23.27 3.83
C LEU A 211 -5.53 22.13 3.32
N ILE A 212 -6.11 21.11 2.66
CA ILE A 212 -5.39 20.01 2.02
C ILE A 212 -4.89 20.47 0.65
#